data_2ecc195e14d71d097fc3d8cf66f9458d
#
_entry.id   2ecc195e14d71d097fc3d8cf66f9458d
#
_cell.length_a   1.000
_cell.length_b   1.000
_cell.length_c   1.000
_cell.angle_alpha   90.00
_cell.angle_beta   90.00
_cell.angle_gamma   90.00
#
_symmetry.space_group_name_H-M   'P 1'
#
loop_
_entity.id
_entity.type
_entity.pdbx_description
1 polymer ?
#
loop_
_entity_poly.entity_id
_entity_poly.type
_entity_poly.pdbx_seq_one_letter_code
_entity_poly.pdbx_strand_id
1 'polypeptide(L)'
;MKEPKGLLFLGLLLMLLIPSIDAVSSIHISALERPEVQRALKQFLTQERDFVQRGFSNAPVYLPIVREALEERGLPSQLSWLPLIESAFSVRAYSRTGACGIWQFMPQTAKWYNLRIDFWVDERRDPFKSSSSAAQHLEELFYYYKNWELALAAYNAGMGAVDRAVCYGRTRDYWALCKKGLLKRETCYYVPRFYAVCEIAEHPGKYGFDLGDEVGYPEFELLKTNHPVDLSELAKRSGLKKETILFLNPELRRLLTPIGRKYELRVPRERYAEVLSIYHDLPEGMLTGVEAYRVKSGETVSEIAEKFGASVSLITLLNNIYNPRRLIAGRVILVPVPKSVEIEDEAFFPKWGFHTQEISYRIKKGDTLWEIARRYRIDVEAILAINGLSYDSTIQPGDEIALWIETAFCR
;
A
#
# COMPACT_ATOMS: atom_id res chain seq x y z
N MET A 1 1.57 -71.53 22.03
CA MET A 1 2.40 -70.51 21.40
C MET A 1 1.77 -70.26 20.02
N LYS A 2 1.02 -69.16 19.91
CA LYS A 2 0.42 -68.70 18.65
C LYS A 2 0.92 -67.26 18.43
N GLU A 3 1.64 -67.03 17.33
CA GLU A 3 2.07 -65.71 16.90
C GLU A 3 0.88 -64.89 16.40
N PRO A 4 0.85 -63.56 16.63
CA PRO A 4 -0.16 -62.70 16.04
C PRO A 4 0.27 -62.21 14.66
N LYS A 5 -0.64 -62.33 13.69
CA LYS A 5 -0.52 -61.86 12.32
C LYS A 5 -0.45 -60.34 12.28
N GLY A 6 0.59 -59.82 11.64
CA GLY A 6 0.78 -58.41 11.36
C GLY A 6 -0.29 -57.85 10.41
N LEU A 7 -0.90 -56.74 10.81
CA LEU A 7 -1.78 -55.93 10.00
C LEU A 7 -0.87 -54.97 9.16
N LEU A 8 -0.78 -55.21 7.87
CA LEU A 8 -0.19 -54.26 6.94
C LEU A 8 -1.13 -53.07 6.83
N PHE A 9 -0.73 -51.93 7.39
CA PHE A 9 -1.34 -50.62 7.08
C PHE A 9 -0.87 -50.17 5.72
N LEU A 10 -1.74 -50.28 4.72
CA LEU A 10 -1.57 -49.67 3.40
C LEU A 10 -1.76 -48.15 3.55
N GLY A 11 -0.67 -47.41 3.76
CA GLY A 11 -0.66 -45.98 3.71
C GLY A 11 -0.93 -45.51 2.27
N LEU A 12 -2.16 -45.11 2.01
CA LEU A 12 -2.54 -44.44 0.75
C LEU A 12 -1.85 -43.05 0.76
N LEU A 13 -0.67 -42.96 0.16
CA LEU A 13 0.03 -41.72 -0.09
C LEU A 13 -0.81 -40.96 -1.14
N LEU A 14 -1.67 -40.04 -0.66
CA LEU A 14 -2.34 -39.08 -1.53
C LEU A 14 -1.24 -38.15 -2.07
N MET A 15 -0.65 -38.50 -3.21
CA MET A 15 0.13 -37.57 -4.01
C MET A 15 -0.86 -36.47 -4.46
N LEU A 16 -0.93 -35.39 -3.68
CA LEU A 16 -1.40 -34.11 -4.19
C LEU A 16 -0.57 -33.87 -5.45
N LEU A 17 -1.23 -33.85 -6.60
CA LEU A 17 -0.67 -33.42 -7.89
C LEU A 17 -0.24 -31.96 -7.70
N ILE A 18 0.97 -31.75 -7.23
CA ILE A 18 1.66 -30.47 -7.34
C ILE A 18 1.80 -30.27 -8.86
N PRO A 19 1.19 -29.25 -9.46
CA PRO A 19 1.39 -29.00 -10.88
C PRO A 19 2.89 -28.88 -11.10
N SER A 20 3.37 -29.48 -12.19
CA SER A 20 4.78 -29.42 -12.55
C SER A 20 5.26 -27.97 -12.48
N ILE A 21 6.42 -27.74 -11.87
CA ILE A 21 7.07 -26.42 -11.74
C ILE A 21 7.09 -25.69 -13.08
N ASP A 22 7.19 -26.41 -14.19
CA ASP A 22 7.17 -25.88 -15.56
C ASP A 22 5.87 -25.17 -15.96
N ALA A 23 4.71 -25.54 -15.37
CA ALA A 23 3.42 -24.91 -15.69
C ALA A 23 3.23 -23.57 -14.95
N VAL A 24 3.92 -23.38 -13.82
CA VAL A 24 3.90 -22.11 -13.06
C VAL A 24 4.87 -21.12 -13.67
N SER A 25 6.01 -21.60 -14.19
CA SER A 25 7.18 -20.79 -14.54
C SER A 25 7.16 -20.14 -15.92
N SER A 26 6.13 -20.34 -16.76
CA SER A 26 6.10 -19.76 -18.10
C SER A 26 4.81 -19.01 -18.44
N ILE A 27 4.93 -17.75 -18.77
CA ILE A 27 3.88 -16.98 -19.44
C ILE A 27 4.23 -16.99 -20.93
N HIS A 28 3.41 -17.66 -21.76
CA HIS A 28 3.64 -17.70 -23.19
C HIS A 28 3.31 -16.34 -23.82
N ILE A 29 4.32 -15.71 -24.42
CA ILE A 29 4.19 -14.42 -25.14
C ILE A 29 3.58 -14.62 -26.55
N SER A 30 3.00 -15.79 -26.84
CA SER A 30 2.29 -16.07 -28.11
C SER A 30 1.10 -15.12 -28.38
N ALA A 31 0.73 -14.29 -27.39
CA ALA A 31 -0.32 -13.28 -27.53
C ALA A 31 0.13 -12.00 -28.24
N LEU A 32 1.41 -11.82 -28.56
CA LEU A 32 1.92 -10.58 -29.19
C LEU A 32 1.27 -10.26 -30.53
N GLU A 33 0.90 -11.26 -31.31
CA GLU A 33 0.23 -11.07 -32.59
C GLU A 33 -1.25 -10.64 -32.47
N ARG A 34 -1.82 -10.69 -31.28
CA ARG A 34 -3.23 -10.32 -31.07
C ARG A 34 -3.45 -8.82 -31.31
N PRO A 35 -4.52 -8.44 -32.00
CA PRO A 35 -4.84 -7.04 -32.26
C PRO A 35 -4.97 -6.18 -30.98
N GLU A 36 -5.43 -6.80 -29.87
CA GLU A 36 -5.56 -6.14 -28.57
C GLU A 36 -4.19 -5.76 -28.01
N VAL A 37 -3.21 -6.66 -28.10
CA VAL A 37 -1.84 -6.45 -27.63
C VAL A 37 -1.13 -5.44 -28.53
N GLN A 38 -1.28 -5.53 -29.84
CA GLN A 38 -0.73 -4.57 -30.78
C GLN A 38 -1.28 -3.14 -30.56
N ARG A 39 -2.55 -3.02 -30.18
CA ARG A 39 -3.14 -1.72 -29.82
C ARG A 39 -2.52 -1.17 -28.52
N ALA A 40 -2.36 -2.03 -27.48
CA ALA A 40 -1.72 -1.63 -26.24
C ALA A 40 -0.25 -1.20 -26.48
N LEU A 41 0.48 -1.95 -27.29
CA LEU A 41 1.85 -1.63 -27.69
C LEU A 41 1.90 -0.25 -28.37
N LYS A 42 1.04 -0.03 -29.38
CA LYS A 42 0.95 1.28 -30.06
C LYS A 42 0.64 2.42 -29.09
N GLN A 43 -0.26 2.21 -28.13
CA GLN A 43 -0.62 3.22 -27.14
C GLN A 43 0.58 3.56 -26.23
N PHE A 44 1.34 2.58 -25.77
CA PHE A 44 2.57 2.79 -24.99
C PHE A 44 3.65 3.52 -25.80
N LEU A 45 3.74 3.26 -27.10
CA LEU A 45 4.72 3.91 -27.95
C LEU A 45 4.34 5.34 -28.35
N THR A 46 3.07 5.74 -28.14
CA THR A 46 2.56 7.06 -28.56
C THR A 46 2.01 7.87 -27.39
N GLN A 47 0.79 7.57 -26.97
CA GLN A 47 0.04 8.38 -25.99
C GLN A 47 0.58 8.25 -24.56
N GLU A 48 1.13 7.08 -24.21
CA GLU A 48 1.63 6.77 -22.86
C GLU A 48 3.16 6.59 -22.83
N ARG A 49 3.87 7.13 -23.82
CA ARG A 49 5.33 6.99 -23.92
C ARG A 49 6.05 7.49 -22.66
N ASP A 50 5.68 8.67 -22.19
CA ASP A 50 6.27 9.27 -20.99
C ASP A 50 5.98 8.46 -19.73
N PHE A 51 4.81 7.81 -19.66
CA PHE A 51 4.47 6.92 -18.56
C PHE A 51 5.39 5.70 -18.52
N VAL A 52 5.59 5.05 -19.66
CA VAL A 52 6.51 3.90 -19.79
C VAL A 52 7.94 4.31 -19.48
N GLN A 53 8.41 5.45 -20.00
CA GLN A 53 9.77 5.94 -19.74
C GLN A 53 9.97 6.25 -18.25
N ARG A 54 9.00 6.86 -17.57
CA ARG A 54 9.07 7.05 -16.12
C ARG A 54 9.15 5.70 -15.38
N GLY A 55 8.38 4.72 -15.84
CA GLY A 55 8.44 3.37 -15.26
C GLY A 55 9.83 2.75 -15.41
N PHE A 56 10.44 2.87 -16.58
CA PHE A 56 11.80 2.38 -16.82
C PHE A 56 12.85 3.16 -16.03
N SER A 57 12.67 4.46 -15.82
CA SER A 57 13.55 5.24 -14.94
C SER A 57 13.48 4.84 -13.46
N ASN A 58 12.32 4.35 -13.00
CA ASN A 58 12.13 3.89 -11.62
C ASN A 58 12.49 2.39 -11.44
N ALA A 59 12.29 1.58 -12.48
CA ALA A 59 12.47 0.12 -12.43
C ALA A 59 13.86 -0.31 -11.92
N PRO A 60 14.99 0.30 -12.33
CA PRO A 60 16.33 -0.11 -11.91
C PRO A 60 16.53 -0.20 -10.39
N VAL A 61 15.75 0.57 -9.62
CA VAL A 61 15.81 0.59 -8.16
C VAL A 61 14.98 -0.53 -7.52
N TYR A 62 13.78 -0.78 -8.05
CA TYR A 62 12.80 -1.66 -7.40
C TYR A 62 12.70 -3.04 -8.04
N LEU A 63 13.14 -3.18 -9.28
CA LEU A 63 13.03 -4.42 -10.05
C LEU A 63 13.75 -5.61 -9.37
N PRO A 64 14.93 -5.44 -8.76
CA PRO A 64 15.59 -6.53 -8.01
C PRO A 64 14.72 -7.06 -6.88
N ILE A 65 14.11 -6.17 -6.06
CA ILE A 65 13.22 -6.56 -4.96
C ILE A 65 12.00 -7.32 -5.48
N VAL A 66 11.43 -6.84 -6.57
CA VAL A 66 10.26 -7.46 -7.20
C VAL A 66 10.60 -8.85 -7.75
N ARG A 67 11.75 -8.99 -8.41
CA ARG A 67 12.22 -10.27 -8.96
C ARG A 67 12.50 -11.29 -7.85
N GLU A 68 13.21 -10.88 -6.81
CA GLU A 68 13.49 -11.73 -5.66
C GLU A 68 12.19 -12.28 -5.03
N ALA A 69 11.21 -11.42 -4.77
CA ALA A 69 9.94 -11.85 -4.20
C ALA A 69 9.15 -12.82 -5.10
N LEU A 70 9.26 -12.70 -6.42
CA LEU A 70 8.64 -13.63 -7.38
C LEU A 70 9.40 -14.94 -7.46
N GLU A 71 10.73 -14.89 -7.48
CA GLU A 71 11.63 -16.05 -7.57
C GLU A 71 11.53 -16.95 -6.34
N GLU A 72 11.44 -16.37 -5.14
CA GLU A 72 11.18 -17.10 -3.88
C GLU A 72 9.94 -18.01 -3.94
N ARG A 73 8.98 -17.69 -4.83
CA ARG A 73 7.74 -18.45 -5.05
C ARG A 73 7.72 -19.21 -6.37
N GLY A 74 8.82 -19.23 -7.11
CA GLY A 74 8.91 -19.89 -8.41
C GLY A 74 7.96 -19.31 -9.46
N LEU A 75 7.64 -18.02 -9.37
CA LEU A 75 6.73 -17.34 -10.29
C LEU A 75 7.45 -16.82 -11.54
N PRO A 76 6.76 -16.68 -12.68
CA PRO A 76 7.33 -16.18 -13.92
C PRO A 76 7.99 -14.80 -13.75
N SER A 77 9.21 -14.64 -14.23
CA SER A 77 9.94 -13.38 -14.16
C SER A 77 9.25 -12.23 -14.89
N GLN A 78 8.43 -12.51 -15.90
CA GLN A 78 7.63 -11.51 -16.63
C GLN A 78 6.69 -10.72 -15.71
N LEU A 79 6.19 -11.34 -14.61
CA LEU A 79 5.33 -10.68 -13.63
C LEU A 79 6.01 -9.50 -12.94
N SER A 80 7.34 -9.42 -12.99
CA SER A 80 8.11 -8.29 -12.47
C SER A 80 7.78 -6.95 -13.17
N TRP A 81 7.11 -7.00 -14.31
CA TRP A 81 6.68 -5.82 -15.05
C TRP A 81 5.26 -5.35 -14.72
N LEU A 82 4.51 -6.05 -13.87
CA LEU A 82 3.21 -5.58 -13.38
C LEU A 82 3.28 -4.22 -12.70
N PRO A 83 4.26 -3.92 -11.82
CA PRO A 83 4.39 -2.61 -11.20
C PRO A 83 4.52 -1.45 -12.21
N LEU A 84 5.02 -1.72 -13.44
CA LEU A 84 5.08 -0.68 -14.46
C LEU A 84 3.66 -0.27 -14.88
N ILE A 85 2.79 -1.22 -15.21
CA ILE A 85 1.42 -0.90 -15.65
C ILE A 85 0.53 -0.41 -14.51
N GLU A 86 0.85 -0.77 -13.26
CA GLU A 86 0.09 -0.35 -12.08
C GLU A 86 0.42 1.10 -11.67
N SER A 87 1.70 1.44 -11.62
CA SER A 87 2.14 2.69 -10.99
C SER A 87 3.38 3.33 -11.62
N ALA A 88 3.92 2.78 -12.72
CA ALA A 88 5.26 3.11 -13.20
C ALA A 88 6.33 2.97 -12.09
N PHE A 89 6.27 1.90 -11.29
CA PHE A 89 7.12 1.65 -10.12
C PHE A 89 7.14 2.77 -9.08
N SER A 90 6.06 3.53 -8.94
CA SER A 90 5.99 4.60 -7.94
C SER A 90 5.49 4.08 -6.60
N VAL A 91 6.35 4.05 -5.58
CA VAL A 91 6.00 3.65 -4.20
C VAL A 91 4.95 4.58 -3.56
N ARG A 92 4.84 5.81 -4.05
CA ARG A 92 3.92 6.83 -3.55
C ARG A 92 2.66 6.99 -4.40
N ALA A 93 2.50 6.16 -5.43
CA ALA A 93 1.30 6.19 -6.26
C ALA A 93 0.06 5.91 -5.40
N TYR A 94 -0.97 6.72 -5.62
CA TYR A 94 -2.25 6.59 -4.94
C TYR A 94 -3.36 6.86 -5.94
N SER A 95 -4.24 5.87 -6.13
CA SER A 95 -5.35 5.99 -7.08
C SER A 95 -6.55 6.69 -6.45
N ARG A 96 -7.47 7.17 -7.28
CA ARG A 96 -8.75 7.74 -6.83
C ARG A 96 -9.61 6.73 -6.06
N THR A 97 -9.44 5.45 -6.33
CA THR A 97 -10.17 4.35 -5.66
C THR A 97 -9.47 3.84 -4.40
N GLY A 98 -8.33 4.44 -4.01
CA GLY A 98 -7.61 4.08 -2.80
C GLY A 98 -6.54 3.00 -2.97
N ALA A 99 -6.24 2.55 -4.19
CA ALA A 99 -5.09 1.68 -4.45
C ALA A 99 -3.78 2.43 -4.22
N CYS A 100 -2.75 1.77 -3.67
CA CYS A 100 -1.52 2.43 -3.24
C CYS A 100 -0.27 1.57 -3.47
N GLY A 101 0.86 2.27 -3.70
CA GLY A 101 2.19 1.67 -3.85
C GLY A 101 2.47 1.13 -5.24
N ILE A 102 3.63 0.48 -5.41
CA ILE A 102 4.06 -0.04 -6.72
C ILE A 102 3.10 -1.07 -7.30
N TRP A 103 2.43 -1.84 -6.43
CA TRP A 103 1.51 -2.92 -6.76
C TRP A 103 0.03 -2.51 -6.77
N GLN A 104 -0.27 -1.25 -6.45
CA GLN A 104 -1.64 -0.71 -6.37
C GLN A 104 -2.60 -1.58 -5.54
N PHE A 105 -2.14 -2.04 -4.38
CA PHE A 105 -3.01 -2.77 -3.47
C PHE A 105 -4.18 -1.93 -2.98
N MET A 106 -5.39 -2.47 -3.10
CA MET A 106 -6.56 -1.95 -2.40
C MET A 106 -6.45 -2.21 -0.89
N PRO A 107 -7.01 -1.34 -0.02
CA PRO A 107 -6.90 -1.51 1.44
C PRO A 107 -7.38 -2.87 1.93
N GLN A 108 -8.47 -3.40 1.37
CA GLN A 108 -9.01 -4.70 1.78
C GLN A 108 -8.05 -5.84 1.41
N THR A 109 -7.53 -5.83 0.18
CA THR A 109 -6.56 -6.85 -0.27
C THR A 109 -5.28 -6.77 0.56
N ALA A 110 -4.79 -5.56 0.85
CA ALA A 110 -3.62 -5.36 1.70
C ALA A 110 -3.79 -5.99 3.10
N LYS A 111 -4.97 -5.88 3.70
CA LYS A 111 -5.29 -6.51 5.00
C LYS A 111 -5.22 -8.04 4.94
N TRP A 112 -5.65 -8.67 3.85
CA TRP A 112 -5.58 -10.12 3.69
C TRP A 112 -4.14 -10.64 3.69
N TYR A 113 -3.19 -9.80 3.24
CA TYR A 113 -1.75 -10.10 3.23
C TYR A 113 -0.99 -9.44 4.39
N ASN A 114 -1.70 -9.05 5.46
CA ASN A 114 -1.13 -8.45 6.67
C ASN A 114 -0.31 -7.16 6.44
N LEU A 115 -0.53 -6.46 5.33
CA LEU A 115 0.04 -5.14 5.11
C LEU A 115 -0.69 -4.13 6.00
N ARG A 116 0.06 -3.51 6.89
CA ARG A 116 -0.48 -2.55 7.84
C ARG A 116 -0.80 -1.22 7.16
N ILE A 117 -2.00 -0.72 7.43
CA ILE A 117 -2.46 0.61 7.02
C ILE A 117 -3.04 1.27 8.26
N ASP A 118 -2.34 2.25 8.81
CA ASP A 118 -2.79 2.99 9.97
C ASP A 118 -2.39 4.48 9.88
N PHE A 119 -2.57 5.21 10.97
CA PHE A 119 -2.20 6.62 11.07
C PHE A 119 -0.71 6.88 10.78
N TRP A 120 0.18 5.95 11.13
CA TRP A 120 1.63 6.09 11.07
C TRP A 120 2.23 5.57 9.78
N VAL A 121 1.73 4.43 9.32
CA VAL A 121 2.32 3.68 8.21
C VAL A 121 1.26 3.26 7.19
N ASP A 122 1.71 3.13 5.95
CA ASP A 122 1.00 2.45 4.88
C ASP A 122 1.98 1.50 4.19
N GLU A 123 2.00 0.24 4.62
CA GLU A 123 2.97 -0.76 4.16
C GLU A 123 2.77 -1.19 2.69
N ARG A 124 1.70 -0.74 2.04
CA ARG A 124 1.55 -0.88 0.58
C ARG A 124 2.61 -0.10 -0.19
N ARG A 125 3.22 0.91 0.46
CA ARG A 125 4.33 1.72 -0.06
C ARG A 125 5.69 1.08 0.19
N ASP A 126 5.78 0.13 1.11
CA ASP A 126 7.01 -0.61 1.39
C ASP A 126 7.30 -1.55 0.22
N PRO A 127 8.39 -1.37 -0.55
CA PRO A 127 8.65 -2.18 -1.74
C PRO A 127 8.90 -3.64 -1.41
N PHE A 128 9.49 -3.95 -0.26
CA PHE A 128 9.78 -5.33 0.16
C PHE A 128 8.50 -6.05 0.59
N LYS A 129 7.77 -5.48 1.54
CA LYS A 129 6.53 -6.08 2.07
C LYS A 129 5.46 -6.21 1.00
N SER A 130 5.27 -5.16 0.20
CA SER A 130 4.25 -5.20 -0.85
C SER A 130 4.61 -6.16 -1.97
N SER A 131 5.90 -6.33 -2.32
CA SER A 131 6.30 -7.30 -3.34
C SER A 131 6.14 -8.74 -2.88
N SER A 132 6.52 -9.06 -1.64
CA SER A 132 6.26 -10.38 -1.05
C SER A 132 4.76 -10.71 -1.02
N SER A 133 3.93 -9.73 -0.62
CA SER A 133 2.47 -9.88 -0.60
C SER A 133 1.87 -10.02 -2.00
N ALA A 134 2.39 -9.30 -2.99
CA ALA A 134 1.93 -9.38 -4.37
C ALA A 134 2.29 -10.72 -5.01
N ALA A 135 3.49 -11.21 -4.76
CA ALA A 135 3.92 -12.53 -5.22
C ALA A 135 3.02 -13.63 -4.64
N GLN A 136 2.70 -13.57 -3.35
CA GLN A 136 1.74 -14.49 -2.73
C GLN A 136 0.35 -14.39 -3.38
N HIS A 137 -0.16 -13.19 -3.59
CA HIS A 137 -1.48 -12.99 -4.22
C HIS A 137 -1.52 -13.54 -5.65
N LEU A 138 -0.50 -13.29 -6.45
CA LEU A 138 -0.38 -13.80 -7.82
C LEU A 138 -0.30 -15.33 -7.85
N GLU A 139 0.45 -15.93 -6.93
CA GLU A 139 0.54 -17.37 -6.76
C GLU A 139 -0.84 -17.99 -6.47
N GLU A 140 -1.57 -17.45 -5.48
CA GLU A 140 -2.90 -17.93 -5.11
C GLU A 140 -3.90 -17.80 -6.28
N LEU A 141 -3.87 -16.68 -7.01
CA LEU A 141 -4.70 -16.49 -8.20
C LEU A 141 -4.37 -17.50 -9.30
N PHE A 142 -3.07 -17.76 -9.54
CA PHE A 142 -2.69 -18.76 -10.51
C PHE A 142 -3.11 -20.17 -10.09
N TYR A 143 -2.93 -20.55 -8.83
CA TYR A 143 -3.36 -21.85 -8.33
C TYR A 143 -4.88 -22.05 -8.43
N TYR A 144 -5.65 -21.00 -8.29
CA TYR A 144 -7.11 -21.05 -8.45
C TYR A 144 -7.55 -21.16 -9.92
N TYR A 145 -6.99 -20.30 -10.78
CA TYR A 145 -7.41 -20.26 -12.19
C TYR A 145 -6.66 -21.23 -13.09
N LYS A 146 -5.45 -21.66 -12.75
CA LYS A 146 -4.54 -22.46 -13.60
C LYS A 146 -4.36 -21.84 -15.01
N ASN A 147 -4.45 -20.52 -15.08
CA ASN A 147 -4.39 -19.74 -16.31
C ASN A 147 -3.96 -18.32 -15.97
N TRP A 148 -2.87 -17.85 -16.56
CA TRP A 148 -2.31 -16.54 -16.23
C TRP A 148 -3.17 -15.39 -16.69
N GLU A 149 -3.83 -15.47 -17.85
CA GLU A 149 -4.71 -14.38 -18.29
C GLU A 149 -5.89 -14.18 -17.32
N LEU A 150 -6.48 -15.27 -16.82
CA LEU A 150 -7.55 -15.20 -15.81
C LEU A 150 -7.02 -14.74 -14.46
N ALA A 151 -5.82 -15.18 -14.05
CA ALA A 151 -5.18 -14.73 -12.82
C ALA A 151 -4.89 -13.23 -12.85
N LEU A 152 -4.33 -12.71 -13.94
CA LEU A 152 -4.09 -11.29 -14.15
C LEU A 152 -5.40 -10.48 -14.23
N ALA A 153 -6.42 -11.01 -14.89
CA ALA A 153 -7.75 -10.41 -14.90
C ALA A 153 -8.34 -10.32 -13.49
N ALA A 154 -8.12 -11.37 -12.66
CA ALA A 154 -8.58 -11.39 -11.27
C ALA A 154 -7.76 -10.48 -10.36
N TYR A 155 -6.48 -10.32 -10.60
CA TYR A 155 -5.65 -9.33 -9.94
C TYR A 155 -6.22 -7.91 -10.12
N ASN A 156 -6.58 -7.57 -11.36
CA ASN A 156 -7.14 -6.26 -11.71
C ASN A 156 -8.59 -6.06 -11.24
N ALA A 157 -9.48 -7.04 -11.47
CA ALA A 157 -10.93 -6.88 -11.29
C ALA A 157 -11.48 -7.52 -10.01
N GLY A 158 -10.66 -8.31 -9.32
CA GLY A 158 -11.06 -9.20 -8.24
C GLY A 158 -11.65 -10.52 -8.73
N MET A 159 -11.40 -11.59 -7.97
CA MET A 159 -11.83 -12.97 -8.30
C MET A 159 -13.34 -13.06 -8.61
N GLY A 160 -14.19 -12.44 -7.78
CA GLY A 160 -15.63 -12.53 -7.96
C GLY A 160 -16.15 -11.97 -9.30
N ALA A 161 -15.44 -11.02 -9.92
CA ALA A 161 -15.80 -10.52 -11.25
C ALA A 161 -15.45 -11.55 -12.34
N VAL A 162 -14.26 -12.17 -12.22
CA VAL A 162 -13.80 -13.18 -13.17
C VAL A 162 -14.62 -14.46 -13.05
N ASP A 163 -14.96 -14.91 -11.85
CA ASP A 163 -15.78 -16.10 -11.61
C ASP A 163 -17.18 -15.96 -12.22
N ARG A 164 -17.80 -14.78 -12.04
CA ARG A 164 -19.08 -14.50 -12.71
C ARG A 164 -18.94 -14.55 -14.23
N ALA A 165 -17.88 -13.96 -14.78
CA ALA A 165 -17.66 -13.97 -16.22
C ALA A 165 -17.45 -15.39 -16.75
N VAL A 166 -16.66 -16.23 -16.07
CA VAL A 166 -16.42 -17.64 -16.41
C VAL A 166 -17.74 -18.44 -16.36
N CYS A 167 -18.52 -18.25 -15.29
CA CYS A 167 -19.80 -18.92 -15.10
C CYS A 167 -20.80 -18.59 -16.23
N TYR A 168 -21.06 -17.30 -16.47
CA TYR A 168 -21.98 -16.86 -17.52
C TYR A 168 -21.47 -17.15 -18.93
N GLY A 169 -20.14 -17.01 -19.12
CA GLY A 169 -19.50 -17.25 -20.41
C GLY A 169 -19.36 -18.72 -20.77
N ARG A 170 -19.47 -19.62 -19.79
CA ARG A 170 -19.21 -21.07 -19.89
C ARG A 170 -17.88 -21.37 -20.57
N THR A 171 -16.86 -20.58 -20.28
CA THR A 171 -15.51 -20.71 -20.83
C THR A 171 -14.50 -20.14 -19.87
N ARG A 172 -13.28 -20.68 -19.90
CA ARG A 172 -12.11 -20.16 -19.18
C ARG A 172 -11.12 -19.43 -20.12
N ASP A 173 -11.54 -19.18 -21.37
CA ASP A 173 -10.79 -18.36 -22.30
C ASP A 173 -11.06 -16.87 -22.01
N TYR A 174 -10.06 -16.19 -21.47
CA TYR A 174 -10.08 -14.75 -21.16
C TYR A 174 -10.50 -13.91 -22.39
N TRP A 175 -9.95 -14.22 -23.56
CA TRP A 175 -10.20 -13.46 -24.79
C TRP A 175 -11.66 -13.61 -25.25
N ALA A 176 -12.19 -14.83 -25.14
CA ALA A 176 -13.61 -15.08 -25.42
C ALA A 176 -14.52 -14.37 -24.41
N LEU A 177 -14.16 -14.30 -23.12
CA LEU A 177 -14.92 -13.57 -22.11
C LEU A 177 -14.95 -12.06 -22.42
N CYS A 178 -13.82 -11.49 -22.83
CA CYS A 178 -13.75 -10.09 -23.24
C CYS A 178 -14.57 -9.82 -24.50
N LYS A 179 -14.48 -10.68 -25.51
CA LYS A 179 -15.28 -10.57 -26.74
C LYS A 179 -16.79 -10.63 -26.49
N LYS A 180 -17.22 -11.42 -25.51
CA LYS A 180 -18.62 -11.51 -25.07
C LYS A 180 -19.06 -10.33 -24.19
N GLY A 181 -18.18 -9.40 -23.82
CA GLY A 181 -18.49 -8.27 -22.93
C GLY A 181 -18.77 -8.66 -21.48
N LEU A 182 -18.29 -9.82 -21.03
CA LEU A 182 -18.52 -10.35 -19.67
C LEU A 182 -17.52 -9.82 -18.64
N LEU A 183 -16.41 -9.25 -19.08
CA LEU A 183 -15.44 -8.53 -18.28
C LEU A 183 -15.51 -7.03 -18.62
N LYS A 184 -15.21 -6.17 -17.62
CA LYS A 184 -15.12 -4.74 -17.85
C LYS A 184 -14.05 -4.41 -18.88
N ARG A 185 -14.25 -3.32 -19.63
CA ARG A 185 -13.30 -2.86 -20.64
C ARG A 185 -11.88 -2.66 -20.07
N GLU A 186 -11.77 -2.13 -18.87
CA GLU A 186 -10.50 -1.95 -18.15
C GLU A 186 -9.78 -3.30 -18.00
N THR A 187 -10.46 -4.31 -17.47
CA THR A 187 -9.92 -5.66 -17.28
C THR A 187 -9.52 -6.31 -18.60
N CYS A 188 -10.33 -6.12 -19.66
CA CYS A 188 -10.00 -6.60 -21.01
C CYS A 188 -8.82 -5.86 -21.66
N TYR A 189 -8.44 -4.70 -21.13
CA TYR A 189 -7.24 -3.96 -21.53
C TYR A 189 -6.00 -4.34 -20.71
N TYR A 190 -6.19 -4.83 -19.48
CA TYR A 190 -5.12 -5.09 -18.53
C TYR A 190 -4.12 -6.14 -19.02
N VAL A 191 -4.61 -7.32 -19.40
CA VAL A 191 -3.76 -8.40 -19.89
C VAL A 191 -3.03 -8.05 -21.18
N PRO A 192 -3.66 -7.43 -22.21
CA PRO A 192 -2.95 -6.89 -23.37
C PRO A 192 -1.83 -5.91 -23.03
N ARG A 193 -2.06 -5.02 -22.05
CA ARG A 193 -1.04 -4.07 -21.58
C ARG A 193 0.13 -4.76 -20.92
N PHE A 194 -0.15 -5.81 -20.14
CA PHE A 194 0.89 -6.63 -19.53
C PHE A 194 1.78 -7.27 -20.59
N TYR A 195 1.23 -7.92 -21.60
CA TYR A 195 2.01 -8.50 -22.69
C TYR A 195 2.81 -7.44 -23.47
N ALA A 196 2.19 -6.31 -23.75
CA ALA A 196 2.86 -5.22 -24.46
C ALA A 196 4.05 -4.64 -23.68
N VAL A 197 3.92 -4.50 -22.36
CA VAL A 197 5.03 -4.02 -21.52
C VAL A 197 6.15 -5.04 -21.41
N CYS A 198 5.84 -6.33 -21.33
CA CYS A 198 6.83 -7.39 -21.34
C CYS A 198 7.67 -7.33 -22.63
N GLU A 199 7.03 -7.20 -23.80
CA GLU A 199 7.73 -7.08 -25.11
C GLU A 199 8.63 -5.82 -25.14
N ILE A 200 8.13 -4.67 -24.66
CA ILE A 200 8.94 -3.46 -24.62
C ILE A 200 10.15 -3.64 -23.68
N ALA A 201 9.94 -4.26 -22.53
CA ALA A 201 10.98 -4.45 -21.52
C ALA A 201 12.05 -5.48 -21.93
N GLU A 202 11.66 -6.46 -22.74
CA GLU A 202 12.60 -7.42 -23.33
C GLU A 202 13.47 -6.79 -24.43
N HIS A 203 12.90 -5.81 -25.15
CA HIS A 203 13.55 -5.15 -26.29
C HIS A 203 13.46 -3.61 -26.22
N PRO A 204 13.91 -2.95 -25.12
CA PRO A 204 13.65 -1.51 -24.90
C PRO A 204 14.24 -0.65 -26.03
N GLY A 205 15.45 -0.95 -26.48
CA GLY A 205 16.12 -0.23 -27.58
C GLY A 205 15.38 -0.32 -28.91
N LYS A 206 14.74 -1.46 -29.22
CA LYS A 206 13.90 -1.62 -30.43
C LYS A 206 12.74 -0.64 -30.47
N TYR A 207 12.21 -0.26 -29.32
CA TYR A 207 11.10 0.66 -29.16
C TYR A 207 11.52 2.08 -28.78
N GLY A 208 12.84 2.33 -28.75
CA GLY A 208 13.40 3.65 -28.45
C GLY A 208 13.21 4.06 -27.00
N PHE A 209 13.18 3.11 -26.07
CA PHE A 209 13.23 3.33 -24.63
C PHE A 209 14.62 3.03 -24.08
N ASP A 210 14.93 3.68 -22.97
CA ASP A 210 16.11 3.41 -22.16
C ASP A 210 15.65 2.89 -20.79
N LEU A 211 16.04 1.68 -20.46
CA LEU A 211 15.77 1.07 -19.15
C LEU A 211 16.83 1.49 -18.11
N GLY A 212 18.01 1.91 -18.57
CA GLY A 212 19.16 2.14 -17.71
C GLY A 212 19.75 0.85 -17.13
N ASP A 213 20.85 1.01 -16.39
CA ASP A 213 21.46 -0.08 -15.65
C ASP A 213 20.70 -0.35 -14.35
N GLU A 214 20.65 -1.61 -13.94
CA GLU A 214 20.05 -2.03 -12.68
C GLU A 214 20.93 -1.60 -11.51
N VAL A 215 20.50 -0.59 -10.74
CA VAL A 215 21.27 -0.02 -9.63
C VAL A 215 20.90 -0.64 -8.27
N GLY A 216 19.75 -1.28 -8.20
CA GLY A 216 19.21 -1.85 -6.97
C GLY A 216 18.76 -0.81 -5.92
N TYR A 217 18.17 -1.31 -4.86
CA TYR A 217 17.76 -0.48 -3.72
C TYR A 217 18.99 -0.14 -2.86
N PRO A 218 19.14 1.09 -2.37
CA PRO A 218 20.29 1.45 -1.55
C PRO A 218 20.43 0.53 -0.32
N GLU A 219 21.66 0.14 -0.01
CA GLU A 219 21.93 -0.66 1.17
C GLU A 219 21.57 0.07 2.45
N PHE A 220 20.91 -0.63 3.36
CA PHE A 220 20.45 -0.08 4.63
C PHE A 220 20.64 -1.07 5.78
N GLU A 221 20.63 -0.53 6.99
CA GLU A 221 20.52 -1.26 8.24
C GLU A 221 19.23 -0.85 8.97
N LEU A 222 18.71 -1.76 9.80
CA LEU A 222 17.49 -1.54 10.58
C LEU A 222 17.83 -0.96 11.96
N LEU A 223 17.57 0.33 12.15
CA LEU A 223 17.64 0.97 13.44
C LEU A 223 16.38 0.65 14.24
N LYS A 224 16.51 -0.20 15.27
CA LYS A 224 15.41 -0.53 16.18
C LYS A 224 15.14 0.64 17.12
N THR A 225 14.01 1.31 16.93
CA THR A 225 13.63 2.44 17.78
C THR A 225 12.68 1.97 18.88
N ASN A 226 12.99 2.31 20.13
CA ASN A 226 12.14 2.04 21.29
C ASN A 226 11.28 3.24 21.69
N HIS A 227 11.61 4.41 21.16
CA HIS A 227 10.86 5.66 21.31
C HIS A 227 10.68 6.33 19.95
N PRO A 228 9.70 7.23 19.81
CA PRO A 228 9.47 7.95 18.57
C PRO A 228 10.66 8.81 18.15
N VAL A 229 10.95 8.84 16.87
CA VAL A 229 12.06 9.60 16.29
C VAL A 229 11.51 10.64 15.33
N ASP A 230 11.79 11.91 15.58
CA ASP A 230 11.60 12.99 14.60
C ASP A 230 12.65 12.85 13.50
N LEU A 231 12.20 12.48 12.31
CA LEU A 231 13.09 12.25 11.15
C LEU A 231 13.78 13.52 10.67
N SER A 232 13.19 14.69 10.92
CA SER A 232 13.80 15.96 10.56
C SER A 232 14.95 16.30 11.50
N GLU A 233 14.78 16.06 12.80
CA GLU A 233 15.85 16.27 13.80
C GLU A 233 16.96 15.22 13.64
N LEU A 234 16.59 13.96 13.40
CA LEU A 234 17.56 12.91 13.09
C LEU A 234 18.40 13.27 11.85
N ALA A 235 17.75 13.67 10.77
CA ALA A 235 18.43 14.10 9.54
C ALA A 235 19.39 15.27 9.79
N LYS A 236 18.92 16.30 10.52
CA LYS A 236 19.72 17.49 10.85
C LYS A 236 20.97 17.13 11.65
N ARG A 237 20.83 16.31 12.69
CA ARG A 237 21.97 15.92 13.56
C ARG A 237 22.96 15.00 12.85
N SER A 238 22.44 14.09 12.04
CA SER A 238 23.28 13.13 11.29
C SER A 238 23.86 13.72 10.00
N GLY A 239 23.46 14.93 9.58
CA GLY A 239 23.84 15.49 8.28
C GLY A 239 23.27 14.72 7.08
N LEU A 240 22.38 13.76 7.30
CA LEU A 240 21.67 13.07 6.24
C LEU A 240 20.63 13.98 5.61
N LYS A 241 20.41 13.82 4.31
CA LYS A 241 19.25 14.43 3.68
C LYS A 241 17.98 13.75 4.16
N LYS A 242 16.99 14.53 4.58
CA LYS A 242 15.68 14.00 5.00
C LYS A 242 15.05 13.12 3.92
N GLU A 243 15.23 13.50 2.66
CA GLU A 243 14.75 12.77 1.49
C GLU A 243 15.33 11.35 1.41
N THR A 244 16.58 11.15 1.83
CA THR A 244 17.22 9.82 1.91
C THR A 244 16.52 8.92 2.93
N ILE A 245 16.21 9.45 4.12
CA ILE A 245 15.50 8.70 5.16
C ILE A 245 14.08 8.35 4.68
N LEU A 246 13.38 9.33 4.08
CA LEU A 246 12.03 9.12 3.54
C LEU A 246 11.98 8.20 2.31
N PHE A 247 13.07 8.13 1.55
CA PHE A 247 13.20 7.21 0.42
C PHE A 247 13.32 5.76 0.93
N LEU A 248 14.13 5.54 1.95
CA LEU A 248 14.31 4.22 2.56
C LEU A 248 13.07 3.75 3.35
N ASN A 249 12.19 4.67 3.78
CA ASN A 249 11.01 4.38 4.59
C ASN A 249 9.73 4.98 3.95
N PRO A 250 9.39 4.59 2.72
CA PRO A 250 8.28 5.21 1.99
C PRO A 250 6.91 4.91 2.60
N GLU A 251 6.82 3.88 3.45
CA GLU A 251 5.63 3.51 4.20
C GLU A 251 5.27 4.51 5.29
N LEU A 252 6.24 5.29 5.79
CA LEU A 252 5.97 6.30 6.80
C LEU A 252 5.10 7.42 6.23
N ARG A 253 3.97 7.64 6.87
CA ARG A 253 3.01 8.69 6.50
C ARG A 253 3.34 10.04 7.14
N ARG A 254 4.29 10.06 8.08
CA ARG A 254 4.68 11.22 8.88
C ARG A 254 6.19 11.31 9.02
N LEU A 255 6.66 12.50 9.35
CA LEU A 255 8.08 12.75 9.69
C LEU A 255 8.42 12.32 11.12
N LEU A 256 7.70 11.34 11.63
CA LEU A 256 7.86 10.79 12.97
C LEU A 256 7.62 9.28 12.89
N THR A 257 8.51 8.51 13.53
CA THR A 257 8.26 7.08 13.68
C THR A 257 7.06 6.83 14.61
N PRO A 258 6.41 5.66 14.53
CA PRO A 258 5.23 5.37 15.34
C PRO A 258 5.45 5.56 16.83
N ILE A 259 4.49 6.19 17.52
CA ILE A 259 4.47 6.31 18.97
C ILE A 259 3.84 5.07 19.60
N GLY A 260 4.33 4.65 20.77
CA GLY A 260 3.77 3.56 21.56
C GLY A 260 4.07 2.16 21.03
N ARG A 261 4.92 2.02 20.02
CA ARG A 261 5.41 0.73 19.54
C ARG A 261 6.85 0.81 19.03
N LYS A 262 7.54 -0.31 19.08
CA LYS A 262 8.85 -0.46 18.43
C LYS A 262 8.70 -0.31 16.92
N TYR A 263 9.66 0.34 16.30
CA TYR A 263 9.71 0.50 14.86
C TYR A 263 11.13 0.25 14.35
N GLU A 264 11.26 -0.35 13.17
CA GLU A 264 12.53 -0.61 12.51
C GLU A 264 12.71 0.41 11.39
N LEU A 265 13.48 1.46 11.67
CA LEU A 265 13.78 2.53 10.71
C LEU A 265 14.95 2.12 9.83
N ARG A 266 14.76 2.12 8.51
CA ARG A 266 15.85 1.89 7.56
C ARG A 266 16.71 3.15 7.48
N VAL A 267 18.02 2.97 7.71
CA VAL A 267 19.04 4.03 7.60
C VAL A 267 20.15 3.55 6.66
N PRO A 268 20.85 4.45 5.94
CA PRO A 268 21.94 4.04 5.06
C PRO A 268 22.98 3.22 5.84
N ARG A 269 23.39 2.08 5.28
CA ARG A 269 24.32 1.14 5.95
C ARG A 269 25.62 1.83 6.37
N GLU A 270 26.20 2.64 5.51
CA GLU A 270 27.45 3.33 5.73
C GLU A 270 27.37 4.40 6.84
N ARG A 271 26.17 4.81 7.22
CA ARG A 271 25.91 5.82 8.26
C ARG A 271 25.27 5.25 9.52
N TYR A 272 25.09 3.90 9.58
CA TYR A 272 24.35 3.26 10.67
C TYR A 272 24.94 3.55 12.06
N ALA A 273 26.26 3.38 12.22
CA ALA A 273 26.91 3.59 13.52
C ALA A 273 26.77 5.03 14.03
N GLU A 274 26.88 6.02 13.15
CA GLU A 274 26.70 7.42 13.49
C GLU A 274 25.23 7.73 13.84
N VAL A 275 24.29 7.23 13.01
CA VAL A 275 22.85 7.44 13.25
C VAL A 275 22.42 6.76 14.56
N LEU A 276 22.96 5.58 14.87
CA LEU A 276 22.72 4.86 16.12
C LEU A 276 23.21 5.68 17.33
N SER A 277 24.41 6.26 17.26
CA SER A 277 24.93 7.12 18.32
C SER A 277 24.03 8.34 18.53
N ILE A 278 23.67 9.02 17.44
CA ILE A 278 22.76 10.18 17.50
C ILE A 278 21.40 9.80 18.07
N TYR A 279 20.87 8.61 17.70
CA TYR A 279 19.60 8.12 18.23
C TYR A 279 19.65 7.97 19.77
N HIS A 280 20.75 7.44 20.31
CA HIS A 280 20.94 7.33 21.77
C HIS A 280 21.09 8.68 22.47
N ASP A 281 21.59 9.69 21.76
CA ASP A 281 21.73 11.07 22.27
C ASP A 281 20.45 11.90 22.09
N LEU A 282 19.46 11.37 21.41
CA LEU A 282 18.14 12.01 21.33
C LEU A 282 17.46 11.95 22.69
N PRO A 283 16.86 13.06 23.14
CA PRO A 283 16.18 13.08 24.45
C PRO A 283 15.08 12.02 24.48
N GLU A 284 15.24 11.00 25.31
CA GLU A 284 14.23 9.95 25.54
C GLU A 284 12.91 10.51 26.08
N GLY A 285 12.92 11.72 26.59
CA GLY A 285 11.92 12.27 27.47
C GLY A 285 10.74 13.00 26.84
N MET A 286 10.75 13.26 25.53
CA MET A 286 9.74 14.19 25.01
C MET A 286 8.45 13.54 24.48
N LEU A 287 8.41 12.22 24.27
CA LEU A 287 7.25 11.60 23.64
C LEU A 287 6.97 10.20 24.15
N THR A 288 6.36 10.09 25.29
CA THR A 288 5.94 8.79 25.82
C THR A 288 4.50 8.47 25.58
N GLY A 289 3.71 9.47 25.20
CA GLY A 289 2.33 9.28 24.84
C GLY A 289 1.82 10.39 23.92
N VAL A 290 0.67 10.16 23.34
CA VAL A 290 -0.12 11.16 22.64
C VAL A 290 -1.53 11.17 23.19
N GLU A 291 -2.08 12.35 23.38
CA GLU A 291 -3.46 12.55 23.79
C GLU A 291 -4.25 13.22 22.66
N ALA A 292 -5.49 12.78 22.48
CA ALA A 292 -6.39 13.45 21.53
C ALA A 292 -6.96 14.72 22.18
N TYR A 293 -6.63 15.87 21.61
CA TYR A 293 -7.08 17.16 22.08
C TYR A 293 -8.02 17.82 21.09
N ARG A 294 -9.19 18.26 21.57
CA ARG A 294 -10.14 19.04 20.77
C ARG A 294 -9.81 20.53 20.88
N VAL A 295 -9.39 21.11 19.76
CA VAL A 295 -9.05 22.54 19.64
C VAL A 295 -10.27 23.39 20.02
N LYS A 296 -10.08 24.30 20.98
CA LYS A 296 -11.11 25.26 21.38
C LYS A 296 -11.13 26.45 20.42
N SER A 297 -12.24 27.22 20.45
CA SER A 297 -12.33 28.43 19.65
C SER A 297 -11.28 29.46 20.08
N GLY A 298 -10.51 29.95 19.12
CA GLY A 298 -9.45 30.93 19.32
C GLY A 298 -8.08 30.36 19.73
N GLU A 299 -7.97 29.05 20.04
CA GLU A 299 -6.68 28.48 20.40
C GLU A 299 -5.74 28.37 19.20
N THR A 300 -4.48 28.67 19.44
CA THR A 300 -3.36 28.50 18.51
C THR A 300 -2.56 27.25 18.81
N VAL A 301 -1.79 26.75 17.84
CA VAL A 301 -0.88 25.62 18.07
C VAL A 301 0.15 25.96 19.15
N SER A 302 0.57 27.21 19.25
CA SER A 302 1.54 27.66 20.26
C SER A 302 1.00 27.57 21.68
N GLU A 303 -0.23 28.03 21.91
CA GLU A 303 -0.91 27.94 23.23
C GLU A 303 -1.17 26.48 23.62
N ILE A 304 -1.54 25.63 22.64
CA ILE A 304 -1.69 24.20 22.88
C ILE A 304 -0.34 23.56 23.21
N ALA A 305 0.72 23.93 22.50
CA ALA A 305 2.07 23.44 22.75
C ALA A 305 2.54 23.81 24.17
N GLU A 306 2.34 25.04 24.60
CA GLU A 306 2.64 25.51 25.94
C GLU A 306 1.84 24.74 27.00
N LYS A 307 0.53 24.57 26.79
CA LYS A 307 -0.35 23.86 27.69
C LYS A 307 0.06 22.41 27.95
N PHE A 308 0.58 21.73 26.95
CA PHE A 308 1.01 20.33 27.03
C PHE A 308 2.52 20.14 27.20
N GLY A 309 3.28 21.20 27.40
CA GLY A 309 4.74 21.12 27.52
C GLY A 309 5.43 20.58 26.27
N ALA A 310 4.81 20.75 25.11
CA ALA A 310 5.26 20.21 23.83
C ALA A 310 5.83 21.31 22.94
N SER A 311 6.61 20.92 21.91
CA SER A 311 7.02 21.88 20.90
C SER A 311 5.94 22.07 19.83
N VAL A 312 5.80 23.30 19.31
CA VAL A 312 4.94 23.61 18.18
C VAL A 312 5.28 22.74 16.96
N SER A 313 6.58 22.56 16.71
CA SER A 313 7.08 21.71 15.62
C SER A 313 6.53 20.30 15.73
N LEU A 314 6.54 19.74 16.91
CA LEU A 314 6.09 18.38 17.16
C LEU A 314 4.59 18.21 16.97
N ILE A 315 3.79 19.12 17.52
CA ILE A 315 2.32 19.09 17.30
C ILE A 315 2.00 19.23 15.80
N THR A 316 2.71 20.11 15.09
CA THR A 316 2.49 20.29 13.64
C THR A 316 2.87 19.05 12.85
N LEU A 317 3.98 18.39 13.19
CA LEU A 317 4.42 17.13 12.57
C LEU A 317 3.42 15.98 12.83
N LEU A 318 2.99 15.82 14.09
CA LEU A 318 2.00 14.80 14.47
C LEU A 318 0.70 14.89 13.67
N ASN A 319 0.29 16.11 13.36
CA ASN A 319 -1.02 16.40 12.80
C ASN A 319 -1.01 16.82 11.34
N ASN A 320 0.15 16.79 10.66
CA ASN A 320 0.34 17.31 9.30
C ASN A 320 -0.20 18.76 9.15
N ILE A 321 0.07 19.59 10.15
CA ILE A 321 -0.34 21.00 10.12
C ILE A 321 0.73 21.79 9.39
N TYR A 322 0.55 22.04 8.10
CA TYR A 322 1.49 22.83 7.28
C TYR A 322 1.45 24.34 7.59
N ASN A 323 0.32 24.82 8.07
CA ASN A 323 0.16 26.22 8.46
C ASN A 323 -0.46 26.32 9.87
N PRO A 324 0.38 26.55 10.91
CA PRO A 324 -0.08 26.65 12.31
C PRO A 324 -1.13 27.74 12.55
N ARG A 325 -1.19 28.76 11.68
CA ARG A 325 -2.17 29.86 11.77
C ARG A 325 -3.56 29.47 11.28
N ARG A 326 -3.72 28.31 10.67
CA ARG A 326 -5.01 27.78 10.15
C ARG A 326 -5.56 26.62 10.98
N LEU A 327 -5.31 26.66 12.29
CA LEU A 327 -5.90 25.68 13.19
C LEU A 327 -7.41 25.92 13.32
N ILE A 328 -8.21 24.90 13.09
CA ILE A 328 -9.68 25.01 13.08
C ILE A 328 -10.23 24.59 14.43
N ALA A 329 -11.06 25.43 15.04
CA ALA A 329 -11.77 25.12 16.27
C ALA A 329 -12.68 23.87 16.09
N GLY A 330 -12.67 22.98 17.08
CA GLY A 330 -13.39 21.71 17.05
C GLY A 330 -12.63 20.56 16.39
N ARG A 331 -11.53 20.83 15.68
CA ARG A 331 -10.64 19.79 15.15
C ARG A 331 -10.02 19.03 16.32
N VAL A 332 -9.97 17.70 16.22
CA VAL A 332 -9.21 16.87 17.14
C VAL A 332 -7.79 16.74 16.61
N ILE A 333 -6.82 17.08 17.43
CA ILE A 333 -5.40 16.96 17.14
C ILE A 333 -4.73 16.04 18.17
N LEU A 334 -3.66 15.39 17.77
CA LEU A 334 -2.80 14.64 18.69
C LEU A 334 -1.80 15.57 19.32
N VAL A 335 -1.72 15.57 20.64
CA VAL A 335 -0.74 16.34 21.39
C VAL A 335 0.18 15.39 22.16
N PRO A 336 1.49 15.60 22.14
CA PRO A 336 2.41 14.79 22.91
C PRO A 336 2.26 15.14 24.40
N VAL A 337 2.31 14.10 25.24
CA VAL A 337 2.26 14.25 26.70
C VAL A 337 3.53 13.71 27.35
N PRO A 338 4.05 14.36 28.40
CA PRO A 338 5.24 13.89 29.11
C PRO A 338 4.97 12.58 29.87
N LYS A 339 6.04 11.83 30.15
CA LYS A 339 6.05 10.53 30.86
C LYS A 339 5.81 10.68 32.35
N SER A 340 4.58 10.88 32.77
CA SER A 340 4.24 10.77 34.20
C SER A 340 3.03 9.88 34.51
N VAL A 341 2.54 9.16 33.52
CA VAL A 341 1.45 8.21 33.69
C VAL A 341 1.99 6.83 33.39
N GLU A 342 1.97 5.93 34.40
CA GLU A 342 2.14 4.51 34.18
C GLU A 342 1.07 4.07 33.18
N ILE A 343 1.50 3.74 31.97
CA ILE A 343 0.61 3.28 30.91
C ILE A 343 0.51 1.78 31.07
N GLU A 344 -0.62 1.29 31.54
CA GLU A 344 -1.01 -0.10 31.34
C GLU A 344 -1.02 -0.35 29.83
N ASP A 345 -0.33 -1.40 29.38
CA ASP A 345 0.02 -1.70 27.97
C ASP A 345 -1.16 -1.81 26.98
N GLU A 346 -2.40 -1.73 27.43
CA GLU A 346 -3.61 -1.88 26.60
C GLU A 346 -4.44 -0.60 26.40
N ALA A 347 -4.18 0.50 27.09
CA ALA A 347 -5.14 1.62 27.18
C ALA A 347 -4.78 2.87 26.39
N PHE A 348 -3.56 3.00 25.84
CA PHE A 348 -3.07 4.32 25.41
C PHE A 348 -3.07 4.64 23.92
N PHE A 349 -3.42 3.71 23.08
CA PHE A 349 -3.90 4.15 21.78
C PHE A 349 -5.30 4.71 22.01
N PRO A 350 -5.55 6.00 21.69
CA PRO A 350 -6.92 6.34 21.41
C PRO A 350 -7.35 5.27 20.43
N LYS A 351 -8.34 4.47 20.78
CA LYS A 351 -8.88 3.35 20.01
C LYS A 351 -9.47 3.86 18.70
N TRP A 352 -8.65 4.53 17.92
CA TRP A 352 -8.96 5.10 16.61
C TRP A 352 -9.24 4.02 15.55
N GLY A 353 -9.22 2.77 15.96
CA GLY A 353 -9.63 1.63 15.17
C GLY A 353 -10.65 0.74 15.86
N PHE A 354 -10.97 0.95 17.16
CA PHE A 354 -11.75 -0.03 17.93
C PHE A 354 -13.09 0.49 18.47
N HIS A 355 -13.37 1.78 18.39
CA HIS A 355 -14.68 2.35 18.72
C HIS A 355 -15.25 3.26 17.61
N THR A 356 -14.72 3.13 16.41
CA THR A 356 -15.36 3.71 15.23
C THR A 356 -16.27 2.65 14.63
N GLN A 357 -17.55 2.96 14.56
CA GLN A 357 -18.49 2.15 13.81
C GLN A 357 -18.51 2.66 12.37
N GLU A 358 -18.34 1.74 11.43
CA GLU A 358 -18.60 2.04 10.04
C GLU A 358 -20.12 2.14 9.84
N ILE A 359 -20.56 3.28 9.33
CA ILE A 359 -21.95 3.46 8.90
C ILE A 359 -21.98 3.78 7.41
N SER A 360 -22.96 3.26 6.69
CA SER A 360 -23.27 3.72 5.33
C SER A 360 -24.10 4.99 5.41
N TYR A 361 -23.62 6.04 4.75
CA TYR A 361 -24.34 7.30 4.63
C TYR A 361 -24.78 7.54 3.20
N ARG A 362 -26.09 7.69 2.99
CA ARG A 362 -26.66 8.05 1.68
C ARG A 362 -26.65 9.56 1.50
N ILE A 363 -25.94 10.02 0.48
CA ILE A 363 -25.79 11.44 0.16
C ILE A 363 -27.15 12.04 -0.19
N LYS A 364 -27.46 13.17 0.42
CA LYS A 364 -28.72 13.93 0.21
C LYS A 364 -28.45 15.10 -0.74
N LYS A 365 -29.51 15.61 -1.34
CA LYS A 365 -29.43 16.81 -2.18
C LYS A 365 -28.89 18.00 -1.36
N GLY A 366 -27.77 18.56 -1.83
CA GLY A 366 -27.09 19.70 -1.20
C GLY A 366 -26.02 19.31 -0.20
N ASP A 367 -25.78 18.00 0.07
CA ASP A 367 -24.64 17.58 0.90
C ASP A 367 -23.31 17.81 0.17
N THR A 368 -22.33 18.29 0.91
CA THR A 368 -20.93 18.30 0.51
C THR A 368 -20.13 17.41 1.45
N LEU A 369 -18.99 16.88 0.99
CA LEU A 369 -18.10 16.08 1.86
C LEU A 369 -17.68 16.87 3.11
N TRP A 370 -17.52 18.19 3.00
CA TRP A 370 -17.23 19.08 4.13
C TRP A 370 -18.37 19.16 5.14
N GLU A 371 -19.62 19.24 4.69
CA GLU A 371 -20.78 19.28 5.58
C GLU A 371 -21.00 17.94 6.25
N ILE A 372 -20.81 16.84 5.52
CA ILE A 372 -20.87 15.48 6.07
C ILE A 372 -19.78 15.30 7.12
N ALA A 373 -18.53 15.63 6.79
CA ALA A 373 -17.39 15.59 7.71
C ALA A 373 -17.66 16.38 9.00
N ARG A 374 -18.18 17.60 8.85
CA ARG A 374 -18.55 18.48 9.98
C ARG A 374 -19.70 17.89 10.83
N ARG A 375 -20.73 17.32 10.18
CA ARG A 375 -21.89 16.72 10.85
C ARG A 375 -21.50 15.52 11.69
N TYR A 376 -20.64 14.67 11.17
CA TYR A 376 -20.20 13.43 11.84
C TYR A 376 -18.88 13.60 12.62
N ARG A 377 -18.29 14.81 12.61
CA ARG A 377 -17.04 15.15 13.31
C ARG A 377 -15.86 14.28 12.91
N ILE A 378 -15.80 13.93 11.66
CA ILE A 378 -14.70 13.18 11.02
C ILE A 378 -13.91 14.09 10.08
N ASP A 379 -12.70 13.71 9.77
CA ASP A 379 -11.87 14.46 8.83
C ASP A 379 -12.34 14.19 7.39
N VAL A 380 -12.36 15.21 6.54
CA VAL A 380 -12.72 15.05 5.11
C VAL A 380 -11.75 14.10 4.44
N GLU A 381 -10.46 14.19 4.76
CA GLU A 381 -9.41 13.27 4.27
C GLU A 381 -9.70 11.82 4.65
N ALA A 382 -10.28 11.57 5.82
CA ALA A 382 -10.70 10.25 6.24
C ALA A 382 -11.87 9.73 5.39
N ILE A 383 -12.87 10.58 5.11
CA ILE A 383 -13.98 10.23 4.20
C ILE A 383 -13.44 9.93 2.81
N LEU A 384 -12.57 10.79 2.28
CA LEU A 384 -11.97 10.61 0.96
C LEU A 384 -11.21 9.28 0.88
N ALA A 385 -10.36 9.00 1.88
CA ALA A 385 -9.52 7.80 1.90
C ALA A 385 -10.34 6.50 2.01
N ILE A 386 -11.40 6.49 2.85
CA ILE A 386 -12.22 5.29 3.07
C ILE A 386 -13.06 4.97 1.83
N ASN A 387 -13.54 6.02 1.14
CA ASN A 387 -14.43 5.87 -0.01
C ASN A 387 -13.70 5.91 -1.37
N GLY A 388 -12.38 6.01 -1.37
CA GLY A 388 -11.61 6.13 -2.61
C GLY A 388 -11.94 7.40 -3.40
N LEU A 389 -12.31 8.48 -2.71
CA LEU A 389 -12.62 9.77 -3.29
C LEU A 389 -11.40 10.70 -3.25
N SER A 390 -11.37 11.67 -4.14
CA SER A 390 -10.43 12.80 -4.15
C SER A 390 -11.17 14.11 -3.89
N TYR A 391 -10.44 15.19 -3.65
CA TYR A 391 -11.04 16.53 -3.49
C TYR A 391 -11.82 17.00 -4.73
N ASP A 392 -11.49 16.47 -5.92
CA ASP A 392 -12.16 16.77 -7.18
C ASP A 392 -13.30 15.77 -7.48
N SER A 393 -13.56 14.82 -6.60
CA SER A 393 -14.63 13.85 -6.79
C SER A 393 -15.98 14.52 -6.61
N THR A 394 -16.88 14.33 -7.61
CA THR A 394 -18.26 14.78 -7.53
C THR A 394 -19.09 13.71 -6.85
N ILE A 395 -19.71 14.05 -5.72
CA ILE A 395 -20.71 13.21 -5.05
C ILE A 395 -22.10 13.59 -5.53
N GLN A 396 -22.97 12.61 -5.73
CA GLN A 396 -24.34 12.84 -6.20
C GLN A 396 -25.37 12.42 -5.14
N PRO A 397 -26.52 13.08 -5.08
CA PRO A 397 -27.61 12.61 -4.23
C PRO A 397 -27.99 11.17 -4.56
N GLY A 398 -28.00 10.31 -3.54
CA GLY A 398 -28.25 8.88 -3.68
C GLY A 398 -27.00 8.00 -3.62
N ASP A 399 -25.81 8.55 -3.80
CA ASP A 399 -24.56 7.81 -3.59
C ASP A 399 -24.46 7.37 -2.14
N GLU A 400 -23.83 6.22 -1.91
CA GLU A 400 -23.54 5.71 -0.58
C GLU A 400 -22.04 5.83 -0.30
N ILE A 401 -21.72 6.43 0.84
CA ILE A 401 -20.35 6.54 1.34
C ILE A 401 -20.22 5.91 2.72
N ALA A 402 -19.10 5.26 2.96
CA ALA A 402 -18.74 4.75 4.28
C ALA A 402 -18.22 5.89 5.15
N LEU A 403 -18.73 5.99 6.37
CA LEU A 403 -18.25 6.92 7.38
C LEU A 403 -17.83 6.13 8.61
N TRP A 404 -16.64 6.40 9.11
CA TRP A 404 -16.21 5.86 10.39
C TRP A 404 -16.44 6.90 11.47
N ILE A 405 -17.51 6.70 12.22
CA ILE A 405 -17.91 7.62 13.29
C ILE A 405 -17.49 7.10 14.65
N GLU A 406 -17.06 8.00 15.54
CA GLU A 406 -16.89 7.67 16.94
C GLU A 406 -18.26 7.33 17.55
N THR A 407 -18.43 6.13 18.06
CA THR A 407 -19.59 5.81 18.89
C THR A 407 -19.42 6.53 20.23
N ALA A 408 -20.20 7.56 20.43
CA ALA A 408 -20.33 8.17 21.76
C ALA A 408 -20.80 7.08 22.72
N PHE A 409 -20.13 6.92 23.85
CA PHE A 409 -20.69 6.18 24.98
C PHE A 409 -22.01 6.82 25.34
N CYS A 410 -23.12 6.21 24.95
CA CYS A 410 -24.36 6.40 25.65
C CYS A 410 -24.22 5.69 27.02
N ARG A 411 -24.09 6.49 28.05
CA ARG A 411 -24.57 6.09 29.36
C ARG A 411 -26.07 6.29 29.43
#